data_c4ca5dfed4dbe2fa92a94e618dadb92c
#
_entry.id   c4ca5dfed4dbe2fa92a94e618dadb92c
#
_cell.length_a   1.000
_cell.length_b   1.000
_cell.length_c   1.000
_cell.angle_alpha   90.00
_cell.angle_beta   90.00
_cell.angle_gamma   90.00
#
_symmetry.space_group_name_H-M   'P 1'
#
loop_
_entity.id
_entity.type
_entity.pdbx_description
1 polymer ?
#
loop_
_entity_poly.entity_id
_entity_poly.type
_entity_poly.pdbx_seq_one_letter_code
_entity_poly.pdbx_strand_id
1 'polypeptide(L)'
;GSYNFEGLTLDFSEESIEGSFQNALDSLEEGLNIQDTVGADYRQALPAQFYLGAQYSLSAKHRLGLVYNLLSWEQESFHNFSFSYLGILGRGFQYKISYSIINGTYNNVGAGLVADIGPMQLTLLSDNLLGAIDLANLHTTSFRFGINLLIGRDKE
;
A
#
# COMPACT_ATOMS: atom_id res chain seq x y z
N GLY A 1 -23.86 16.40 21.54
CA GLY A 1 -25.20 15.86 21.69
C GLY A 1 -25.18 14.73 22.70
N SER A 2 -26.04 14.82 23.73
CA SER A 2 -26.25 13.76 24.69
C SER A 2 -27.39 12.88 24.15
N TYR A 3 -27.13 11.60 23.99
CA TYR A 3 -28.16 10.61 23.66
C TYR A 3 -28.68 10.05 24.97
N ASN A 4 -29.98 10.29 25.31
CA ASN A 4 -30.65 9.61 26.38
C ASN A 4 -31.39 8.42 25.80
N PHE A 5 -30.97 7.22 26.17
CA PHE A 5 -31.67 5.98 25.86
C PHE A 5 -32.53 5.63 27.09
N GLU A 6 -33.82 5.84 27.04
CA GLU A 6 -34.76 5.29 28.01
C GLU A 6 -35.00 3.84 27.63
N GLY A 7 -34.55 2.92 28.50
CA GLY A 7 -34.45 1.51 28.24
C GLY A 7 -35.72 0.84 27.72
N LEU A 8 -35.53 -0.17 26.88
CA LEU A 8 -36.57 -0.97 26.26
C LEU A 8 -37.27 -1.84 27.33
N THR A 9 -38.56 -1.66 27.51
CA THR A 9 -39.38 -2.55 28.38
C THR A 9 -40.04 -3.61 27.49
N LEU A 10 -39.59 -4.86 27.59
CA LEU A 10 -40.18 -5.97 26.88
C LEU A 10 -41.14 -6.70 27.80
N ASP A 11 -42.43 -6.81 27.41
CA ASP A 11 -43.44 -7.64 28.08
C ASP A 11 -43.51 -9.00 27.39
N PHE A 12 -43.18 -10.05 28.13
CA PHE A 12 -43.11 -11.43 27.62
C PHE A 12 -44.42 -12.21 27.80
N SER A 13 -45.57 -11.56 27.91
CA SER A 13 -46.87 -12.27 27.89
C SER A 13 -47.14 -12.80 26.48
N GLU A 14 -47.62 -14.08 26.37
CA GLU A 14 -47.72 -14.82 25.10
C GLU A 14 -48.59 -14.12 24.01
N GLU A 15 -49.45 -13.17 24.38
CA GLU A 15 -50.35 -12.47 23.47
C GLU A 15 -49.74 -11.16 22.89
N SER A 16 -48.62 -10.71 23.41
CA SER A 16 -48.06 -9.38 23.04
C SER A 16 -46.61 -9.39 22.48
N ILE A 17 -46.04 -10.58 22.23
CA ILE A 17 -44.64 -10.69 21.80
C ILE A 17 -44.42 -10.01 20.45
N GLU A 18 -45.31 -10.20 19.47
CA GLU A 18 -45.18 -9.56 18.15
C GLU A 18 -45.35 -8.06 18.23
N GLY A 19 -46.29 -7.56 19.02
CA GLY A 19 -46.50 -6.12 19.23
C GLY A 19 -45.35 -5.44 19.99
N SER A 20 -44.78 -6.13 20.98
CA SER A 20 -43.63 -5.61 21.75
C SER A 20 -42.37 -5.57 20.92
N PHE A 21 -42.19 -6.54 20.01
CA PHE A 21 -41.05 -6.56 19.09
C PHE A 21 -41.15 -5.47 18.04
N GLN A 22 -42.37 -5.24 17.49
CA GLN A 22 -42.63 -4.17 16.54
C GLN A 22 -42.38 -2.80 17.16
N ASN A 23 -42.92 -2.55 18.36
CA ASN A 23 -42.70 -1.31 19.11
C ASN A 23 -41.24 -1.09 19.48
N ALA A 24 -40.48 -2.17 19.73
CA ALA A 24 -39.03 -2.11 19.98
C ALA A 24 -38.24 -1.72 18.73
N LEU A 25 -38.63 -2.25 17.57
CA LEU A 25 -38.03 -1.89 16.29
C LEU A 25 -38.34 -0.43 15.93
N ASP A 26 -39.59 0.01 16.06
CA ASP A 26 -39.99 1.38 15.78
C ASP A 26 -39.26 2.39 16.70
N SER A 27 -39.09 2.04 17.99
CA SER A 27 -38.33 2.85 18.95
C SER A 27 -36.82 2.90 18.64
N LEU A 28 -36.26 1.83 18.08
CA LEU A 28 -34.88 1.79 17.62
C LEU A 28 -34.70 2.63 16.33
N GLU A 29 -35.63 2.53 15.39
CA GLU A 29 -35.60 3.36 14.17
C GLU A 29 -35.70 4.85 14.50
N GLU A 30 -36.59 5.22 15.40
CA GLU A 30 -36.79 6.60 15.85
C GLU A 30 -35.57 7.10 16.65
N GLY A 31 -35.04 6.26 17.56
CA GLY A 31 -33.86 6.60 18.38
C GLY A 31 -32.55 6.67 17.59
N LEU A 32 -32.41 5.89 16.55
CA LEU A 32 -31.24 5.93 15.66
C LEU A 32 -31.37 6.95 14.54
N ASN A 33 -32.53 7.60 14.40
CA ASN A 33 -32.83 8.57 13.34
C ASN A 33 -32.36 8.05 11.96
N ILE A 34 -32.69 6.76 11.69
CA ILE A 34 -32.38 6.11 10.42
C ILE A 34 -33.29 6.76 9.37
N GLN A 35 -32.82 7.84 8.79
CA GLN A 35 -33.40 8.34 7.55
C GLN A 35 -32.93 7.39 6.45
N ASP A 36 -33.88 6.66 5.92
CA ASP A 36 -33.65 5.87 4.69
C ASP A 36 -33.40 6.88 3.55
N THR A 37 -32.19 7.38 3.50
CA THR A 37 -31.75 8.21 2.39
C THR A 37 -31.54 7.25 1.23
N VAL A 38 -32.54 7.11 0.37
CA VAL A 38 -32.35 6.53 -0.97
C VAL A 38 -31.23 7.34 -1.59
N GLY A 39 -30.01 6.89 -1.43
CA GLY A 39 -28.79 7.58 -1.81
C GLY A 39 -28.85 7.82 -3.30
N ALA A 40 -28.57 9.05 -3.72
CA ALA A 40 -28.18 9.29 -5.10
C ALA A 40 -27.09 8.28 -5.47
N ASP A 41 -27.12 7.78 -6.71
CA ASP A 41 -26.16 6.82 -7.22
C ASP A 41 -24.74 7.18 -6.76
N TYR A 42 -24.17 6.34 -5.88
CA TYR A 42 -22.80 6.52 -5.44
C TYR A 42 -21.85 6.19 -6.58
N ARG A 43 -21.22 7.20 -7.15
CA ARG A 43 -20.21 7.04 -8.18
C ARG A 43 -18.85 7.41 -7.61
N GLN A 44 -17.99 6.43 -7.45
CA GLN A 44 -16.60 6.64 -7.10
C GLN A 44 -15.71 6.31 -8.31
N ALA A 45 -14.89 7.26 -8.72
CA ALA A 45 -13.87 7.00 -9.71
C ALA A 45 -12.79 6.08 -9.12
N LEU A 46 -12.49 4.98 -9.82
CA LEU A 46 -11.38 4.12 -9.44
C LEU A 46 -10.06 4.78 -9.84
N PRO A 47 -9.01 4.68 -9.00
CA PRO A 47 -7.70 5.16 -9.39
C PRO A 47 -7.18 4.39 -10.61
N ALA A 48 -6.75 5.12 -11.63
CA ALA A 48 -6.10 4.55 -12.81
C ALA A 48 -4.59 4.67 -12.64
N GLN A 49 -3.87 3.58 -12.94
CA GLN A 49 -2.41 3.55 -12.83
C GLN A 49 -1.79 3.04 -14.13
N PHE A 50 -0.84 3.81 -14.63
CA PHE A 50 -0.08 3.48 -15.83
C PHE A 50 1.40 3.37 -15.52
N TYR A 51 2.04 2.33 -16.03
CA TYR A 51 3.47 2.10 -15.91
C TYR A 51 4.12 1.97 -17.27
N LEU A 52 5.23 2.66 -17.46
CA LEU A 52 6.13 2.50 -18.59
C LEU A 52 7.54 2.23 -18.07
N GLY A 53 8.13 1.11 -18.45
CA GLY A 53 9.47 0.73 -18.00
C GLY A 53 10.36 0.39 -19.19
N ALA A 54 11.64 0.79 -19.08
CA ALA A 54 12.69 0.42 -20.00
C ALA A 54 13.92 -0.06 -19.24
N GLN A 55 14.60 -1.08 -19.76
CA GLN A 55 15.84 -1.59 -19.20
C GLN A 55 16.88 -1.75 -20.31
N TYR A 56 18.09 -1.28 -20.04
CA TYR A 56 19.22 -1.41 -20.94
C TYR A 56 20.38 -2.13 -20.25
N SER A 57 20.88 -3.21 -20.87
CA SER A 57 22.01 -3.98 -20.38
C SER A 57 23.31 -3.39 -20.94
N LEU A 58 24.10 -2.74 -20.08
CA LEU A 58 25.43 -2.25 -20.43
C LEU A 58 26.42 -3.39 -20.62
N SER A 59 26.26 -4.45 -19.84
CA SER A 59 27.02 -5.70 -19.91
C SER A 59 26.23 -6.82 -19.23
N ALA A 60 26.79 -8.03 -19.21
CA ALA A 60 26.18 -9.17 -18.48
C ALA A 60 26.02 -8.91 -16.98
N LYS A 61 26.78 -7.96 -16.42
CA LYS A 61 26.78 -7.65 -14.98
C LYS A 61 26.19 -6.30 -14.62
N HIS A 62 25.89 -5.43 -15.58
CA HIS A 62 25.48 -4.05 -15.36
C HIS A 62 24.25 -3.70 -16.18
N ARG A 63 23.21 -3.19 -15.52
CA ARG A 63 21.94 -2.82 -16.16
C ARG A 63 21.47 -1.46 -15.66
N LEU A 64 20.94 -0.67 -16.59
CA LEU A 64 20.21 0.56 -16.29
C LEU A 64 18.72 0.32 -16.42
N GLY A 65 17.94 0.91 -15.57
CA GLY A 65 16.49 0.88 -15.62
C GLY A 65 15.89 2.27 -15.52
N LEU A 66 14.84 2.49 -16.26
CA LEU A 66 13.99 3.68 -16.19
C LEU A 66 12.55 3.22 -16.02
N VAL A 67 11.86 3.78 -15.07
CA VAL A 67 10.43 3.54 -14.87
C VAL A 67 9.72 4.87 -14.75
N TYR A 68 8.64 5.03 -15.49
CA TYR A 68 7.67 6.09 -15.33
C TYR A 68 6.37 5.50 -14.81
N ASN A 69 5.80 6.08 -13.79
CA ASN A 69 4.51 5.72 -13.24
C ASN A 69 3.62 6.96 -13.19
N LEU A 70 2.41 6.81 -13.67
CA LEU A 70 1.33 7.79 -13.57
C LEU A 70 0.20 7.18 -12.75
N LEU A 71 -0.15 7.81 -11.65
CA LEU A 71 -1.34 7.49 -10.87
C LEU A 71 -2.32 8.65 -11.04
N SER A 72 -3.51 8.37 -11.55
CA SER A 72 -4.60 9.33 -11.68
C SER A 72 -5.73 8.92 -10.74
N TRP A 73 -6.10 9.81 -9.84
CA TRP A 73 -7.21 9.60 -8.91
C TRP A 73 -8.04 10.88 -8.83
N GLU A 74 -9.33 10.74 -9.16
CA GLU A 74 -10.27 11.85 -9.26
C GLU A 74 -9.78 12.93 -10.25
N GLN A 75 -9.39 14.11 -9.76
CA GLN A 75 -8.88 15.22 -10.57
C GLN A 75 -7.36 15.42 -10.41
N GLU A 76 -6.69 14.56 -9.64
CA GLU A 76 -5.26 14.65 -9.38
C GLU A 76 -4.46 13.61 -10.17
N SER A 77 -3.28 14.01 -10.61
CA SER A 77 -2.35 13.13 -11.32
C SER A 77 -0.96 13.20 -10.67
N PHE A 78 -0.46 12.04 -10.26
CA PHE A 78 0.83 11.90 -9.61
C PHE A 78 1.82 11.26 -10.57
N HIS A 79 2.89 11.98 -10.88
CA HIS A 79 3.93 11.56 -11.80
C HIS A 79 5.17 11.11 -11.05
N ASN A 80 5.62 9.88 -11.29
CA ASN A 80 6.82 9.33 -10.68
C ASN A 80 7.80 8.86 -11.75
N PHE A 81 9.05 9.28 -11.63
CA PHE A 81 10.15 8.83 -12.46
C PHE A 81 11.19 8.14 -11.60
N SER A 82 11.66 6.98 -12.01
CA SER A 82 12.71 6.24 -11.31
C SER A 82 13.80 5.81 -12.27
N PHE A 83 15.03 6.20 -11.94
CA PHE A 83 16.25 5.69 -12.57
C PHE A 83 16.86 4.64 -11.66
N SER A 84 17.38 3.57 -12.21
CA SER A 84 18.04 2.55 -11.41
C SER A 84 19.26 2.00 -12.13
N TYR A 85 20.25 1.63 -11.32
CA TYR A 85 21.42 0.90 -11.74
C TYR A 85 21.54 -0.37 -10.93
N LEU A 86 21.69 -1.51 -11.63
CA LEU A 86 21.87 -2.81 -11.03
C LEU A 86 23.27 -3.33 -11.41
N GLY A 87 24.03 -3.75 -10.41
CA GLY A 87 25.33 -4.37 -10.57
C GLY A 87 25.36 -5.78 -9.94
N ILE A 88 26.04 -6.71 -10.63
CA ILE A 88 26.26 -8.07 -10.17
C ILE A 88 27.73 -8.20 -9.77
N LEU A 89 28.00 -8.46 -8.49
CA LEU A 89 29.32 -8.67 -7.93
C LEU A 89 29.57 -10.17 -7.71
N GLY A 90 30.23 -10.81 -8.68
CA GLY A 90 30.58 -12.22 -8.55
C GLY A 90 29.37 -13.17 -8.55
N ARG A 91 29.53 -14.35 -7.93
CA ARG A 91 28.48 -15.35 -7.86
C ARG A 91 27.56 -15.06 -6.66
N GLY A 92 26.31 -14.70 -6.95
CA GLY A 92 25.26 -14.62 -5.95
C GLY A 92 25.15 -13.29 -5.18
N PHE A 93 25.90 -12.25 -5.53
CA PHE A 93 25.73 -10.94 -4.91
C PHE A 93 25.34 -9.89 -5.95
N GLN A 94 24.24 -9.18 -5.68
CA GLN A 94 23.74 -8.12 -6.54
C GLN A 94 23.43 -6.88 -5.69
N TYR A 95 23.64 -5.71 -6.28
CA TYR A 95 23.23 -4.45 -5.68
C TYR A 95 22.45 -3.61 -6.69
N LYS A 96 21.52 -2.84 -6.17
CA LYS A 96 20.73 -1.89 -6.94
C LYS A 96 20.77 -0.54 -6.24
N ILE A 97 20.99 0.50 -6.99
CA ILE A 97 20.83 1.89 -6.55
C ILE A 97 19.74 2.50 -7.41
N SER A 98 18.85 3.26 -6.81
CA SER A 98 17.78 3.95 -7.51
C SER A 98 17.67 5.39 -7.04
N TYR A 99 17.28 6.24 -7.97
CA TYR A 99 16.91 7.61 -7.72
C TYR A 99 15.52 7.84 -8.27
N SER A 100 14.62 8.37 -7.43
CA SER A 100 13.23 8.55 -7.82
C SER A 100 12.79 9.99 -7.58
N ILE A 101 12.07 10.53 -8.54
CA ILE A 101 11.35 11.79 -8.43
C ILE A 101 9.88 11.42 -8.25
N ILE A 102 9.33 11.67 -7.07
CA ILE A 102 7.97 11.30 -6.70
C ILE A 102 7.18 12.57 -6.47
N ASN A 103 6.24 12.85 -7.37
CA ASN A 103 5.36 14.02 -7.29
C ASN A 103 6.09 15.33 -6.95
N GLY A 104 7.20 15.60 -7.67
CA GLY A 104 8.02 16.80 -7.44
C GLY A 104 8.99 16.74 -6.26
N THR A 105 9.04 15.66 -5.51
CA THR A 105 10.04 15.43 -4.46
C THR A 105 11.26 14.73 -5.03
N TYR A 106 12.44 15.33 -4.83
CA TYR A 106 13.70 14.93 -5.48
C TYR A 106 14.65 14.14 -4.56
N ASN A 107 14.34 13.96 -3.30
CA ASN A 107 15.25 13.41 -2.30
C ASN A 107 15.12 11.88 -2.09
N ASN A 108 14.60 11.15 -3.07
CA ASN A 108 14.34 9.73 -2.94
C ASN A 108 15.47 8.90 -3.55
N VAL A 109 16.45 8.55 -2.76
CA VAL A 109 17.53 7.62 -3.12
C VAL A 109 17.29 6.28 -2.44
N GLY A 110 17.10 5.24 -3.23
CA GLY A 110 16.92 3.88 -2.75
C GLY A 110 18.16 3.02 -2.99
N ALA A 111 18.36 2.02 -2.16
CA ALA A 111 19.35 0.97 -2.39
C ALA A 111 18.78 -0.41 -2.08
N GLY A 112 19.32 -1.41 -2.78
CA GLY A 112 18.97 -2.81 -2.58
C GLY A 112 20.19 -3.69 -2.68
N LEU A 113 20.23 -4.70 -1.82
CA LEU A 113 21.23 -5.75 -1.82
C LEU A 113 20.52 -7.09 -1.89
N VAL A 114 21.05 -7.99 -2.72
CA VAL A 114 20.60 -9.38 -2.82
C VAL A 114 21.83 -10.28 -2.71
N ALA A 115 21.75 -11.26 -1.84
CA ALA A 115 22.80 -12.27 -1.65
C ALA A 115 22.22 -13.66 -1.76
N ASP A 116 22.72 -14.46 -2.71
CA ASP A 116 22.37 -15.87 -2.87
C ASP A 116 23.36 -16.73 -2.06
N ILE A 117 22.86 -17.40 -1.04
CA ILE A 117 23.65 -18.26 -0.14
C ILE A 117 23.11 -19.70 -0.25
N GLY A 118 23.65 -20.47 -1.17
CA GLY A 118 23.15 -21.81 -1.46
C GLY A 118 21.69 -21.79 -1.95
N PRO A 119 20.76 -22.47 -1.28
CA PRO A 119 19.35 -22.45 -1.62
C PRO A 119 18.60 -21.21 -1.11
N MET A 120 19.25 -20.36 -0.33
CA MET A 120 18.63 -19.17 0.24
C MET A 120 19.06 -17.92 -0.51
N GLN A 121 18.12 -17.02 -0.70
CA GLN A 121 18.37 -15.68 -1.19
C GLN A 121 17.93 -14.66 -0.12
N LEU A 122 18.86 -13.84 0.31
CA LEU A 122 18.64 -12.74 1.24
C LEU A 122 18.48 -11.45 0.46
N THR A 123 17.50 -10.65 0.82
CA THR A 123 17.23 -9.34 0.20
C THR A 123 17.15 -8.28 1.27
N LEU A 124 17.84 -7.17 1.08
CA LEU A 124 17.75 -5.97 1.90
C LEU A 124 17.46 -4.78 0.98
N LEU A 125 16.41 -4.04 1.26
CA LEU A 125 15.98 -2.87 0.48
C LEU A 125 15.74 -1.67 1.38
N SER A 126 16.09 -0.50 0.88
CA SER A 126 15.71 0.78 1.47
C SER A 126 15.26 1.72 0.35
N ASP A 127 14.10 2.36 0.52
CA ASP A 127 13.53 3.23 -0.50
C ASP A 127 13.99 4.70 -0.37
N ASN A 128 14.37 5.13 0.81
CA ASN A 128 14.84 6.50 1.05
C ASN A 128 16.02 6.54 2.03
N LEU A 129 17.24 6.36 1.49
CA LEU A 129 18.46 6.42 2.28
C LEU A 129 18.81 7.82 2.77
N LEU A 130 18.47 8.86 1.99
CA LEU A 130 18.77 10.24 2.39
C LEU A 130 17.93 10.65 3.60
N GLY A 131 16.68 10.18 3.67
CA GLY A 131 15.85 10.36 4.87
C GLY A 131 16.44 9.67 6.12
N ALA A 132 17.18 8.58 5.97
CA ALA A 132 17.84 7.89 7.08
C ALA A 132 19.09 8.64 7.60
N ILE A 133 19.72 9.45 6.79
CA ILE A 133 20.95 10.22 7.14
C ILE A 133 20.57 11.55 7.79
N ASP A 134 19.49 12.18 7.35
CA ASP A 134 18.99 13.44 7.91
C ASP A 134 17.91 13.19 8.95
N LEU A 135 18.33 12.79 10.14
CA LEU A 135 17.46 12.50 11.27
C LEU A 135 16.63 13.70 11.76
N ALA A 136 17.03 14.92 11.41
CA ALA A 136 16.33 16.15 11.81
C ALA A 136 15.10 16.44 10.90
N ASN A 137 15.12 15.94 9.65
CA ASN A 137 14.08 16.14 8.64
C ASN A 137 13.48 14.80 8.16
N LEU A 138 13.44 13.80 9.02
CA LEU A 138 12.90 12.48 8.73
C LEU A 138 11.41 12.54 8.39
N HIS A 139 11.09 12.50 7.10
CA HIS A 139 9.70 12.38 6.67
C HIS A 139 9.29 10.91 6.51
N THR A 140 10.13 10.07 5.87
CA THR A 140 9.82 8.65 5.72
C THR A 140 11.07 7.88 5.30
N THR A 141 11.43 6.85 6.04
CA THR A 141 12.45 5.88 5.66
C THR A 141 11.89 4.48 5.83
N SER A 142 12.05 3.62 4.84
CA SER A 142 11.60 2.24 4.91
C SER A 142 12.76 1.29 4.70
N PHE A 143 12.84 0.25 5.53
CA PHE A 143 13.74 -0.87 5.36
C PHE A 143 12.90 -2.14 5.19
N ARG A 144 13.25 -2.93 4.19
CA ARG A 144 12.61 -4.22 3.92
C ARG A 144 13.66 -5.30 3.90
N PHE A 145 13.43 -6.33 4.67
CA PHE A 145 14.23 -7.55 4.69
C PHE A 145 13.39 -8.70 4.14
N GLY A 146 13.98 -9.51 3.27
CA GLY A 146 13.33 -10.67 2.68
C GLY A 146 14.24 -11.87 2.67
N ILE A 147 13.66 -13.05 2.86
CA ILE A 147 14.32 -14.35 2.70
C ILE A 147 13.49 -15.17 1.72
N ASN A 148 14.12 -15.61 0.63
CA ASN A 148 13.51 -16.50 -0.35
C ASN A 148 14.23 -17.84 -0.32
N LEU A 149 13.50 -18.94 -0.50
CA LEU A 149 14.04 -20.28 -0.68
C LEU A 149 13.94 -20.65 -2.16
N LEU A 150 15.08 -20.91 -2.79
CA LEU A 150 15.21 -21.28 -4.20
C LEU A 150 15.29 -22.79 -4.33
N ILE A 151 14.20 -23.44 -4.75
CA ILE A 151 14.11 -24.88 -4.93
C ILE A 151 14.22 -25.19 -6.44
N GLY A 152 15.08 -26.13 -6.83
CA GLY A 152 15.23 -26.57 -8.22
C GLY A 152 16.12 -25.67 -9.10
N ARG A 153 17.04 -24.90 -8.49
CA ARG A 153 18.03 -24.13 -9.25
C ARG A 153 19.13 -25.05 -9.71
N ASP A 154 19.16 -25.39 -11.00
CA ASP A 154 20.29 -26.04 -11.62
C ASP A 154 21.53 -25.16 -11.52
N LYS A 155 22.65 -25.72 -11.04
CA LYS A 155 23.91 -25.00 -10.96
C LYS A 155 24.55 -25.06 -12.36
N GLU A 156 24.38 -24.01 -13.15
CA GLU A 156 25.26 -23.75 -14.29
C GLU A 156 26.61 -23.16 -13.83
#